data_738c6de67e1762c26864d082467aec3d
#
_entry.id   738c6de67e1762c26864d082467aec3d
#
_cell.length_a   1.000
_cell.length_b   1.000
_cell.length_c   1.000
_cell.angle_alpha   90.00
_cell.angle_beta   90.00
_cell.angle_gamma   90.00
#
_symmetry.space_group_name_H-M   'P 1'
#
loop_
_entity.id
_entity.type
_entity.pdbx_description
1 polymer ?
#
loop_
_entity_poly.entity_id
_entity_poly.type
_entity_poly.pdbx_seq_one_letter_code
_entity_poly.pdbx_strand_id
1 'polypeptide(L)'
;MTMNEQVNLHHIQKQAGVRLKRVSKSFGTVQVIRDVDLEIEGGEFVVFVGPSGCGKSTLLRLIAGLEEVTCGDVLIAGKDVTEEDPSDRGIAMVFQTYALYPHMTVAQNMGFGLKVAGRSKSDVAAKVQQAADVLQLNDYLDRRPGQLSGGQRQRVAIGRAIVRDPDVFLFDEPLSNLDAELRVDMRIEIARLHQKLGNTMIYVTHDQTEAMTLADKIVVLRDGRIEQVGSPSDLYDDPDNMFVGGFIGSPKMNFLDGIMRSDGVEVAGIVLETTALTNRPPDGTPVFVGIRPEHWRLSEDGQPPVPFHVGFSEFLGGASYLYGNIGEKSCTVNVERGAISPRGSMLGLGVDKNHICLFDQDEQRIR
;
A
#
# COMPACT_ATOMS: atom_id res chain seq x y z
N MET A 1 -25.60 26.33 20.62
CA MET A 1 -25.09 25.29 19.73
C MET A 1 -24.83 25.92 18.40
N THR A 2 -23.57 26.09 18.05
CA THR A 2 -23.15 26.75 16.84
C THR A 2 -23.21 25.79 15.66
N MET A 3 -23.41 26.31 14.45
CA MET A 3 -23.50 25.56 13.18
C MET A 3 -22.32 24.59 12.95
N ASN A 4 -21.18 24.80 13.63
CA ASN A 4 -19.99 23.94 13.60
C ASN A 4 -20.13 22.66 14.43
N GLU A 5 -20.97 22.63 15.47
CA GLU A 5 -21.17 21.43 16.28
C GLU A 5 -22.12 20.43 15.60
N GLN A 6 -23.04 20.89 14.75
CA GLN A 6 -23.93 20.01 13.99
C GLN A 6 -23.23 19.33 12.81
N VAL A 7 -22.19 19.94 12.23
CA VAL A 7 -21.38 19.33 11.14
C VAL A 7 -20.50 18.20 11.69
N ASN A 8 -19.98 18.36 12.91
CA ASN A 8 -19.14 17.31 13.55
C ASN A 8 -19.95 16.08 14.01
N LEU A 9 -21.22 16.25 14.41
CA LEU A 9 -22.09 15.15 14.85
C LEU A 9 -22.57 14.27 13.69
N HIS A 10 -22.62 14.80 12.45
CA HIS A 10 -22.96 14.00 11.26
C HIS A 10 -21.80 13.15 10.75
N HIS A 11 -20.54 13.53 11.01
CA HIS A 11 -19.36 12.73 10.64
C HIS A 11 -19.11 11.52 11.55
N ILE A 12 -19.53 11.57 12.82
CA ILE A 12 -19.29 10.50 13.79
C ILE A 12 -20.22 9.27 13.56
N GLN A 13 -21.30 9.42 12.79
CA GLN A 13 -22.29 8.34 12.59
C GLN A 13 -22.09 7.45 11.35
N LYS A 14 -21.06 7.69 10.52
CA LYS A 14 -20.92 7.02 9.21
C LYS A 14 -19.61 6.23 8.99
N GLN A 15 -18.93 5.83 10.04
CA GLN A 15 -17.70 5.03 9.87
C GLN A 15 -18.07 3.53 9.81
N ALA A 16 -18.27 3.02 8.60
CA ALA A 16 -18.53 1.61 8.38
C ALA A 16 -17.20 0.85 8.18
N GLY A 17 -16.87 -0.02 9.12
CA GLY A 17 -15.74 -0.96 8.95
C GLY A 17 -16.07 -2.10 7.98
N VAL A 18 -15.04 -2.78 7.53
CA VAL A 18 -15.15 -3.99 6.70
C VAL A 18 -14.47 -5.14 7.41
N ARG A 19 -15.15 -6.30 7.47
CA ARG A 19 -14.57 -7.49 8.06
C ARG A 19 -14.72 -8.70 7.14
N LEU A 20 -13.62 -9.37 6.89
CA LEU A 20 -13.54 -10.63 6.16
C LEU A 20 -13.32 -11.75 7.17
N LYS A 21 -14.11 -12.82 7.08
CA LYS A 21 -14.00 -13.99 7.95
C LYS A 21 -13.74 -15.22 7.11
N ARG A 22 -12.51 -15.71 7.15
CA ARG A 22 -12.04 -16.91 6.41
C ARG A 22 -12.45 -16.91 4.94
N VAL A 23 -12.36 -15.73 4.30
CA VAL A 23 -12.77 -15.57 2.91
C VAL A 23 -11.85 -16.34 1.98
N SER A 24 -12.44 -17.16 1.14
CA SER A 24 -11.73 -17.93 0.10
C SER A 24 -12.41 -17.79 -1.25
N LYS A 25 -11.61 -17.79 -2.32
CA LYS A 25 -12.11 -17.76 -3.71
C LYS A 25 -11.36 -18.77 -4.57
N SER A 26 -12.12 -19.61 -5.27
CA SER A 26 -11.62 -20.51 -6.29
C SER A 26 -12.28 -20.25 -7.63
N PHE A 27 -11.51 -20.30 -8.70
CA PHE A 27 -11.98 -20.32 -10.08
C PHE A 27 -11.70 -21.72 -10.67
N GLY A 28 -12.72 -22.55 -10.72
CA GLY A 28 -12.54 -23.97 -11.04
C GLY A 28 -11.63 -24.65 -10.01
N THR A 29 -10.48 -25.17 -10.47
CA THR A 29 -9.50 -25.85 -9.60
C THR A 29 -8.44 -24.90 -9.00
N VAL A 30 -8.40 -23.64 -9.41
CA VAL A 30 -7.39 -22.67 -8.96
C VAL A 30 -7.93 -21.86 -7.81
N GLN A 31 -7.34 -22.00 -6.63
CA GLN A 31 -7.65 -21.20 -5.46
C GLN A 31 -6.81 -19.91 -5.47
N VAL A 32 -7.48 -18.77 -5.65
CA VAL A 32 -6.86 -17.44 -5.78
C VAL A 32 -6.81 -16.70 -4.45
N ILE A 33 -7.83 -16.85 -3.59
CA ILE A 33 -7.85 -16.30 -2.23
C ILE A 33 -7.99 -17.45 -1.25
N ARG A 34 -7.20 -17.45 -0.18
CA ARG A 34 -7.02 -18.59 0.70
C ARG A 34 -7.20 -18.19 2.15
N ASP A 35 -8.39 -18.43 2.69
CA ASP A 35 -8.72 -18.30 4.11
C ASP A 35 -8.28 -16.97 4.72
N VAL A 36 -8.73 -15.88 4.11
CA VAL A 36 -8.35 -14.52 4.48
C VAL A 36 -9.24 -14.03 5.61
N ASP A 37 -8.63 -13.70 6.74
CA ASP A 37 -9.21 -12.95 7.84
C ASP A 37 -8.63 -11.53 7.82
N LEU A 38 -9.50 -10.51 7.84
CA LEU A 38 -9.09 -9.11 7.84
C LEU A 38 -10.14 -8.25 8.53
N GLU A 39 -9.69 -7.33 9.36
CA GLU A 39 -10.51 -6.32 9.98
C GLU A 39 -10.03 -4.91 9.63
N ILE A 40 -10.94 -4.11 9.07
CA ILE A 40 -10.73 -2.72 8.67
C ILE A 40 -11.68 -1.88 9.50
N GLU A 41 -11.11 -0.97 10.28
CA GLU A 41 -11.90 -0.07 11.11
C GLU A 41 -12.61 0.99 10.26
N GLY A 42 -13.71 1.51 10.80
CA GLY A 42 -14.43 2.59 10.14
C GLY A 42 -13.59 3.85 10.01
N GLY A 43 -13.48 4.41 8.79
CA GLY A 43 -12.71 5.59 8.49
C GLY A 43 -11.23 5.35 8.18
N GLU A 44 -10.72 4.11 8.24
CA GLU A 44 -9.35 3.80 7.85
C GLU A 44 -9.14 3.89 6.32
N PHE A 45 -7.95 4.33 5.93
CA PHE A 45 -7.42 4.18 4.58
C PHE A 45 -6.54 2.92 4.53
N VAL A 46 -7.06 1.85 3.94
CA VAL A 46 -6.36 0.56 3.86
C VAL A 46 -5.86 0.31 2.45
N VAL A 47 -4.58 -0.05 2.32
CA VAL A 47 -3.96 -0.32 1.02
C VAL A 47 -3.58 -1.78 0.89
N PHE A 48 -4.06 -2.45 -0.16
CA PHE A 48 -3.66 -3.80 -0.53
C PHE A 48 -2.48 -3.75 -1.48
N VAL A 49 -1.37 -4.36 -1.11
CA VAL A 49 -0.16 -4.46 -1.92
C VAL A 49 0.29 -5.91 -2.08
N GLY A 50 1.14 -6.17 -3.07
CA GLY A 50 1.69 -7.50 -3.34
C GLY A 50 2.05 -7.67 -4.81
N PRO A 51 2.71 -8.77 -5.18
CA PRO A 51 3.07 -9.07 -6.57
C PRO A 51 1.87 -9.14 -7.50
N SER A 52 2.13 -9.04 -8.80
CA SER A 52 1.08 -9.27 -9.82
C SER A 52 0.52 -10.70 -9.67
N GLY A 53 -0.81 -10.82 -9.72
CA GLY A 53 -1.50 -12.11 -9.61
C GLY A 53 -1.68 -12.66 -8.18
N CYS A 54 -1.24 -11.96 -7.13
CA CYS A 54 -1.41 -12.43 -5.74
C CYS A 54 -2.85 -12.36 -5.19
N GLY A 55 -3.82 -11.80 -5.96
CA GLY A 55 -5.24 -11.79 -5.57
C GLY A 55 -5.81 -10.45 -5.12
N LYS A 56 -5.06 -9.33 -5.12
CA LYS A 56 -5.51 -8.00 -4.66
C LYS A 56 -6.85 -7.55 -5.26
N SER A 57 -6.91 -7.44 -6.59
CA SER A 57 -8.14 -7.02 -7.28
C SER A 57 -9.26 -8.06 -7.12
N THR A 58 -8.93 -9.34 -6.97
CA THR A 58 -9.93 -10.38 -6.68
C THR A 58 -10.53 -10.14 -5.30
N LEU A 59 -9.69 -9.92 -4.26
CA LEU A 59 -10.16 -9.63 -2.91
C LEU A 59 -11.02 -8.36 -2.87
N LEU A 60 -10.61 -7.31 -3.59
CA LEU A 60 -11.40 -6.08 -3.72
C LEU A 60 -12.76 -6.35 -4.37
N ARG A 61 -12.82 -7.18 -5.42
CA ARG A 61 -14.07 -7.54 -6.11
C ARG A 61 -14.99 -8.42 -5.27
N LEU A 62 -14.44 -9.28 -4.40
CA LEU A 62 -15.22 -10.05 -3.41
C LEU A 62 -15.91 -9.10 -2.43
N ILE A 63 -15.19 -8.09 -1.92
CA ILE A 63 -15.77 -7.05 -1.04
C ILE A 63 -16.86 -6.27 -1.79
N ALA A 64 -16.61 -5.95 -3.07
CA ALA A 64 -17.56 -5.25 -3.91
C ALA A 64 -18.80 -6.07 -4.30
N GLY A 65 -18.79 -7.40 -4.12
CA GLY A 65 -19.82 -8.30 -4.62
C GLY A 65 -19.82 -8.49 -6.14
N LEU A 66 -18.73 -8.09 -6.81
CA LEU A 66 -18.53 -8.31 -8.25
C LEU A 66 -18.01 -9.73 -8.56
N GLU A 67 -17.57 -10.43 -7.53
CA GLU A 67 -17.21 -11.84 -7.53
C GLU A 67 -17.87 -12.51 -6.34
N GLU A 68 -18.36 -13.71 -6.52
CA GLU A 68 -18.95 -14.53 -5.46
C GLU A 68 -17.87 -15.14 -4.57
N VAL A 69 -18.09 -15.14 -3.26
CA VAL A 69 -17.23 -15.82 -2.29
C VAL A 69 -17.42 -17.33 -2.41
N THR A 70 -16.33 -18.10 -2.42
CA THR A 70 -16.43 -19.56 -2.41
C THR A 70 -16.69 -20.09 -1.00
N CYS A 71 -16.03 -19.52 0.02
CA CYS A 71 -16.23 -19.81 1.44
C CYS A 71 -15.92 -18.58 2.27
N GLY A 72 -16.54 -18.48 3.46
CA GLY A 72 -16.34 -17.37 4.39
C GLY A 72 -17.34 -16.24 4.20
N ASP A 73 -17.22 -15.20 5.01
CA ASP A 73 -18.22 -14.13 5.10
C ASP A 73 -17.57 -12.75 4.88
N VAL A 74 -18.31 -11.85 4.22
CA VAL A 74 -17.98 -10.43 4.05
C VAL A 74 -18.99 -9.60 4.84
N LEU A 75 -18.49 -8.82 5.80
CA LEU A 75 -19.32 -7.92 6.59
C LEU A 75 -18.94 -6.47 6.30
N ILE A 76 -19.95 -5.60 6.10
CA ILE A 76 -19.78 -4.14 5.96
C ILE A 76 -20.69 -3.48 6.99
N ALA A 77 -20.16 -2.55 7.78
CA ALA A 77 -20.87 -1.91 8.89
C ALA A 77 -21.51 -2.93 9.86
N GLY A 78 -20.85 -4.07 10.07
CA GLY A 78 -21.35 -5.15 10.93
C GLY A 78 -22.46 -6.02 10.32
N LYS A 79 -22.96 -5.69 9.11
CA LYS A 79 -23.97 -6.44 8.38
C LYS A 79 -23.29 -7.45 7.47
N ASP A 80 -23.72 -8.71 7.48
CA ASP A 80 -23.31 -9.71 6.50
C ASP A 80 -23.89 -9.34 5.11
N VAL A 81 -23.00 -9.14 4.14
CA VAL A 81 -23.33 -8.76 2.75
C VAL A 81 -22.83 -9.79 1.74
N THR A 82 -22.46 -10.98 2.21
CA THR A 82 -21.81 -12.01 1.38
C THR A 82 -22.64 -12.34 0.14
N GLU A 83 -23.94 -12.54 0.30
CA GLU A 83 -24.88 -12.88 -0.79
C GLU A 83 -25.60 -11.64 -1.37
N GLU A 84 -25.28 -10.42 -0.92
CA GLU A 84 -25.94 -9.22 -1.42
C GLU A 84 -25.38 -8.74 -2.74
N ASP A 85 -26.25 -8.22 -3.61
CA ASP A 85 -25.85 -7.60 -4.86
C ASP A 85 -24.95 -6.37 -4.62
N PRO A 86 -24.00 -6.06 -5.53
CA PRO A 86 -23.10 -4.90 -5.40
C PRO A 86 -23.81 -3.57 -5.14
N SER A 87 -25.06 -3.42 -5.64
CA SER A 87 -25.87 -2.20 -5.46
C SER A 87 -26.33 -1.98 -4.02
N ASP A 88 -26.43 -3.04 -3.21
CA ASP A 88 -27.03 -3.04 -1.88
C ASP A 88 -25.99 -3.07 -0.75
N ARG A 89 -24.68 -3.22 -1.10
CA ARG A 89 -23.58 -3.28 -0.15
C ARG A 89 -23.14 -1.94 0.41
N GLY A 90 -23.73 -0.82 -0.01
CA GLY A 90 -23.34 0.52 0.46
C GLY A 90 -21.95 0.97 -0.01
N ILE A 91 -21.44 0.42 -1.10
CA ILE A 91 -20.09 0.69 -1.61
C ILE A 91 -20.09 1.50 -2.90
N ALA A 92 -18.97 2.17 -3.18
CA ALA A 92 -18.70 2.70 -4.52
C ALA A 92 -17.28 2.30 -4.96
N MET A 93 -17.15 1.88 -6.23
CA MET A 93 -15.88 1.43 -6.78
C MET A 93 -15.39 2.32 -7.91
N VAL A 94 -14.10 2.66 -7.87
CA VAL A 94 -13.34 3.35 -8.92
C VAL A 94 -12.44 2.31 -9.58
N PHE A 95 -12.65 2.09 -10.88
CA PHE A 95 -11.92 1.09 -11.66
C PHE A 95 -10.66 1.67 -12.28
N GLN A 96 -9.67 0.85 -12.54
CA GLN A 96 -8.42 1.16 -13.21
C GLN A 96 -8.61 1.89 -14.56
N THR A 97 -9.63 1.53 -15.33
CA THR A 97 -9.93 2.12 -16.64
C THR A 97 -10.86 3.34 -16.55
N TYR A 98 -11.14 3.83 -15.33
CA TYR A 98 -12.12 4.90 -15.04
C TYR A 98 -13.57 4.53 -15.41
N ALA A 99 -13.79 3.67 -16.38
CA ALA A 99 -15.10 3.19 -16.87
C ALA A 99 -16.12 4.33 -17.12
N LEU A 100 -15.66 5.46 -17.69
CA LEU A 100 -16.52 6.60 -18.02
C LEU A 100 -17.31 6.32 -19.30
N TYR A 101 -18.57 6.78 -19.35
CA TYR A 101 -19.41 6.72 -20.53
C TYR A 101 -18.98 7.80 -21.54
N PRO A 102 -18.39 7.45 -22.70
CA PRO A 102 -17.73 8.41 -23.59
C PRO A 102 -18.70 9.39 -24.27
N HIS A 103 -19.97 9.01 -24.41
CA HIS A 103 -21.01 9.81 -25.01
C HIS A 103 -21.71 10.78 -24.05
N MET A 104 -21.47 10.64 -22.74
CA MET A 104 -22.05 11.49 -21.69
C MET A 104 -21.09 12.60 -21.31
N THR A 105 -21.64 13.75 -20.86
CA THR A 105 -20.85 14.82 -20.24
C THR A 105 -20.33 14.41 -18.86
N VAL A 106 -19.45 15.21 -18.26
CA VAL A 106 -18.98 15.04 -16.88
C VAL A 106 -20.16 14.99 -15.91
N ALA A 107 -21.05 15.98 -15.96
CA ALA A 107 -22.24 16.03 -15.11
C ALA A 107 -23.13 14.79 -15.29
N GLN A 108 -23.30 14.32 -16.52
CA GLN A 108 -24.09 13.14 -16.81
C GLN A 108 -23.41 11.86 -16.30
N ASN A 109 -22.08 11.72 -16.45
CA ASN A 109 -21.32 10.61 -15.91
C ASN A 109 -21.47 10.53 -14.39
N MET A 110 -21.26 11.64 -13.68
CA MET A 110 -21.36 11.70 -12.22
C MET A 110 -22.79 11.36 -11.76
N GLY A 111 -23.81 11.98 -12.36
CA GLY A 111 -25.20 11.82 -11.96
C GLY A 111 -25.90 10.54 -12.43
N PHE A 112 -25.26 9.71 -13.30
CA PHE A 112 -25.90 8.58 -13.93
C PHE A 112 -26.48 7.56 -12.94
N GLY A 113 -25.69 7.15 -11.94
CA GLY A 113 -26.12 6.18 -10.93
C GLY A 113 -27.32 6.65 -10.11
N LEU A 114 -27.35 7.93 -9.73
CA LEU A 114 -28.47 8.53 -9.00
C LEU A 114 -29.75 8.60 -9.87
N LYS A 115 -29.57 8.89 -11.17
CA LYS A 115 -30.68 8.92 -12.11
C LYS A 115 -31.30 7.53 -12.32
N VAL A 116 -30.47 6.49 -12.42
CA VAL A 116 -30.94 5.09 -12.51
C VAL A 116 -31.65 4.67 -11.23
N ALA A 117 -31.18 5.13 -10.07
CA ALA A 117 -31.82 4.90 -8.77
C ALA A 117 -33.11 5.73 -8.56
N GLY A 118 -33.61 6.43 -9.59
CA GLY A 118 -34.89 7.16 -9.55
C GLY A 118 -34.90 8.46 -8.77
N ARG A 119 -33.69 9.02 -8.44
CA ARG A 119 -33.59 10.31 -7.73
C ARG A 119 -34.12 11.47 -8.58
N SER A 120 -34.66 12.50 -7.95
CA SER A 120 -35.17 13.68 -8.64
C SER A 120 -34.07 14.43 -9.39
N LYS A 121 -34.44 15.13 -10.49
CA LYS A 121 -33.46 15.94 -11.26
C LYS A 121 -32.76 16.99 -10.40
N SER A 122 -33.48 17.61 -9.46
CA SER A 122 -32.94 18.59 -8.52
C SER A 122 -31.94 17.99 -7.56
N ASP A 123 -32.22 16.81 -7.00
CA ASP A 123 -31.33 16.09 -6.09
C ASP A 123 -30.03 15.65 -6.82
N VAL A 124 -30.17 15.09 -8.03
CA VAL A 124 -29.02 14.73 -8.88
C VAL A 124 -28.16 15.96 -9.17
N ALA A 125 -28.76 17.09 -9.56
CA ALA A 125 -28.01 18.31 -9.85
C ALA A 125 -27.27 18.84 -8.61
N ALA A 126 -27.91 18.86 -7.46
CA ALA A 126 -27.30 19.31 -6.21
C ALA A 126 -26.10 18.43 -5.80
N LYS A 127 -26.26 17.09 -5.83
CA LYS A 127 -25.17 16.16 -5.49
C LYS A 127 -24.01 16.22 -6.50
N VAL A 128 -24.29 16.36 -7.79
CA VAL A 128 -23.26 16.54 -8.83
C VAL A 128 -22.51 17.83 -8.62
N GLN A 129 -23.20 18.95 -8.31
CA GLN A 129 -22.56 20.23 -8.02
C GLN A 129 -21.65 20.12 -6.78
N GLN A 130 -22.14 19.54 -5.71
CA GLN A 130 -21.38 19.34 -4.48
C GLN A 130 -20.09 18.50 -4.72
N ALA A 131 -20.19 17.42 -5.50
CA ALA A 131 -19.02 16.61 -5.84
C ALA A 131 -18.08 17.35 -6.80
N ALA A 132 -18.60 18.16 -7.74
CA ALA A 132 -17.79 19.00 -8.62
C ALA A 132 -17.02 20.07 -7.85
N ASP A 133 -17.62 20.68 -6.81
CA ASP A 133 -16.95 21.64 -5.93
C ASP A 133 -15.79 20.99 -5.15
N VAL A 134 -16.01 19.76 -4.65
CA VAL A 134 -14.97 19.00 -3.93
C VAL A 134 -13.79 18.69 -4.81
N LEU A 135 -14.05 18.31 -6.08
CA LEU A 135 -13.06 17.80 -7.05
C LEU A 135 -12.57 18.87 -8.04
N GLN A 136 -12.99 20.13 -7.89
CA GLN A 136 -12.64 21.24 -8.79
C GLN A 136 -12.98 20.94 -10.27
N LEU A 137 -14.19 20.42 -10.51
CA LEU A 137 -14.67 20.02 -11.85
C LEU A 137 -15.70 20.98 -12.44
N ASN A 138 -15.98 22.12 -11.81
CA ASN A 138 -17.05 23.06 -12.23
C ASN A 138 -16.94 23.48 -13.68
N ASP A 139 -15.74 23.85 -14.15
CA ASP A 139 -15.47 24.33 -15.51
C ASP A 139 -15.52 23.19 -16.56
N TYR A 140 -15.70 21.95 -16.11
CA TYR A 140 -15.66 20.77 -16.97
C TYR A 140 -16.98 20.02 -17.05
N LEU A 141 -18.03 20.45 -16.33
CA LEU A 141 -19.30 19.72 -16.20
C LEU A 141 -19.96 19.39 -17.54
N ASP A 142 -19.84 20.28 -18.52
CA ASP A 142 -20.42 20.11 -19.87
C ASP A 142 -19.49 19.38 -20.86
N ARG A 143 -18.24 19.12 -20.49
CA ARG A 143 -17.29 18.41 -21.34
C ARG A 143 -17.54 16.89 -21.34
N ARG A 144 -17.08 16.23 -22.41
CA ARG A 144 -17.08 14.77 -22.53
C ARG A 144 -15.70 14.20 -22.18
N PRO A 145 -15.60 12.90 -21.78
CA PRO A 145 -14.33 12.29 -21.39
C PRO A 145 -13.18 12.44 -22.37
N GLY A 146 -13.45 12.45 -23.69
CA GLY A 146 -12.43 12.67 -24.71
C GLY A 146 -11.81 14.08 -24.75
N GLN A 147 -12.42 15.04 -24.06
CA GLN A 147 -11.96 16.43 -23.95
C GLN A 147 -11.21 16.71 -22.63
N LEU A 148 -10.93 15.68 -21.85
CA LEU A 148 -10.34 15.76 -20.52
C LEU A 148 -8.93 15.16 -20.49
N SER A 149 -8.06 15.70 -19.62
CA SER A 149 -6.78 15.07 -19.28
C SER A 149 -7.00 13.76 -18.50
N GLY A 150 -5.94 12.97 -18.31
CA GLY A 150 -5.97 11.75 -17.50
C GLY A 150 -6.47 11.99 -16.09
N GLY A 151 -5.91 12.97 -15.38
CA GLY A 151 -6.32 13.32 -14.02
C GLY A 151 -7.75 13.86 -13.94
N GLN A 152 -8.18 14.65 -14.93
CA GLN A 152 -9.59 15.10 -14.99
C GLN A 152 -10.53 13.92 -15.15
N ARG A 153 -10.22 12.95 -16.02
CA ARG A 153 -11.03 11.73 -16.16
C ARG A 153 -11.10 10.94 -14.85
N GLN A 154 -10.00 10.85 -14.13
CA GLN A 154 -9.96 10.20 -12.83
C GLN A 154 -10.82 10.92 -11.80
N ARG A 155 -10.71 12.25 -11.70
CA ARG A 155 -11.59 13.04 -10.82
C ARG A 155 -13.07 12.81 -11.15
N VAL A 156 -13.42 12.70 -12.41
CA VAL A 156 -14.81 12.37 -12.81
C VAL A 156 -15.22 10.96 -12.34
N ALA A 157 -14.33 9.97 -12.42
CA ALA A 157 -14.60 8.62 -11.92
C ALA A 157 -14.77 8.61 -10.39
N ILE A 158 -13.94 9.36 -9.67
CA ILE A 158 -14.08 9.57 -8.22
C ILE A 158 -15.40 10.31 -7.90
N GLY A 159 -15.74 11.36 -8.67
CA GLY A 159 -16.99 12.11 -8.51
C GLY A 159 -18.22 11.23 -8.67
N ARG A 160 -18.19 10.30 -9.64
CA ARG A 160 -19.24 9.29 -9.80
C ARG A 160 -19.40 8.37 -8.59
N ALA A 161 -18.33 8.11 -7.87
CA ALA A 161 -18.36 7.37 -6.61
C ALA A 161 -18.92 8.23 -5.47
N ILE A 162 -18.45 9.46 -5.30
CA ILE A 162 -18.84 10.38 -4.22
C ILE A 162 -20.34 10.69 -4.24
N VAL A 163 -20.93 10.95 -5.40
CA VAL A 163 -22.36 11.32 -5.50
C VAL A 163 -23.31 10.26 -4.94
N ARG A 164 -22.86 9.01 -4.86
CA ARG A 164 -23.63 7.90 -4.29
C ARG A 164 -23.65 7.90 -2.77
N ASP A 165 -22.77 8.70 -2.13
CA ASP A 165 -22.62 8.79 -0.67
C ASP A 165 -22.42 7.38 -0.04
N PRO A 166 -21.38 6.62 -0.45
CA PRO A 166 -21.17 5.26 0.00
C PRO A 166 -20.60 5.21 1.41
N ASP A 167 -20.80 4.08 2.09
CA ASP A 167 -20.16 3.78 3.37
C ASP A 167 -18.67 3.46 3.19
N VAL A 168 -18.30 2.76 2.11
CA VAL A 168 -16.93 2.34 1.80
C VAL A 168 -16.59 2.65 0.34
N PHE A 169 -15.42 3.28 0.13
CA PHE A 169 -14.84 3.48 -1.19
C PHE A 169 -13.84 2.37 -1.53
N LEU A 170 -13.93 1.84 -2.74
CA LEU A 170 -13.03 0.83 -3.27
C LEU A 170 -12.29 1.39 -4.50
N PHE A 171 -10.96 1.30 -4.52
CA PHE A 171 -10.12 1.78 -5.62
C PHE A 171 -9.28 0.64 -6.18
N ASP A 172 -9.49 0.26 -7.45
CA ASP A 172 -8.72 -0.78 -8.14
C ASP A 172 -7.67 -0.14 -9.05
N GLU A 173 -6.44 0.01 -8.57
CA GLU A 173 -5.28 0.63 -9.25
C GLU A 173 -5.60 1.96 -9.96
N PRO A 174 -6.20 2.94 -9.28
CA PRO A 174 -6.77 4.12 -9.95
C PRO A 174 -5.71 5.03 -10.60
N LEU A 175 -4.43 4.98 -10.18
CA LEU A 175 -3.36 5.85 -10.67
C LEU A 175 -2.46 5.19 -11.72
N SER A 176 -2.63 3.91 -12.01
CA SER A 176 -1.74 3.13 -12.88
C SER A 176 -1.61 3.66 -14.31
N ASN A 177 -2.64 4.34 -14.82
CA ASN A 177 -2.69 4.87 -16.19
C ASN A 177 -2.27 6.36 -16.30
N LEU A 178 -1.67 6.92 -15.25
CA LEU A 178 -1.19 8.30 -15.21
C LEU A 178 0.33 8.37 -15.35
N ASP A 179 0.81 9.46 -15.93
CA ASP A 179 2.23 9.81 -15.89
C ASP A 179 2.71 10.11 -14.47
N ALA A 180 4.04 10.15 -14.26
CA ALA A 180 4.64 10.24 -12.93
C ALA A 180 4.28 11.55 -12.19
N GLU A 181 4.26 12.69 -12.88
CA GLU A 181 3.95 14.00 -12.29
C GLU A 181 2.48 14.05 -11.84
N LEU A 182 1.57 13.68 -12.74
CA LEU A 182 0.15 13.66 -12.46
C LEU A 182 -0.23 12.65 -11.36
N ARG A 183 0.52 11.53 -11.26
CA ARG A 183 0.33 10.54 -10.20
C ARG A 183 0.63 11.13 -8.81
N VAL A 184 1.67 11.95 -8.68
CA VAL A 184 1.99 12.64 -7.42
C VAL A 184 0.84 13.57 -7.01
N ASP A 185 0.35 14.40 -7.93
CA ASP A 185 -0.75 15.34 -7.66
C ASP A 185 -2.02 14.60 -7.25
N MET A 186 -2.38 13.54 -7.98
CA MET A 186 -3.59 12.77 -7.71
C MET A 186 -3.52 11.99 -6.39
N ARG A 187 -2.34 11.53 -5.99
CA ARG A 187 -2.12 10.90 -4.68
C ARG A 187 -2.42 11.88 -3.55
N ILE A 188 -1.87 13.11 -3.64
CA ILE A 188 -2.14 14.18 -2.66
C ILE A 188 -3.63 14.51 -2.61
N GLU A 189 -4.30 14.50 -3.76
CA GLU A 189 -5.72 14.79 -3.86
C GLU A 189 -6.59 13.70 -3.22
N ILE A 190 -6.24 12.42 -3.42
CA ILE A 190 -6.92 11.28 -2.76
C ILE A 190 -6.72 11.35 -1.24
N ALA A 191 -5.51 11.67 -0.76
CA ALA A 191 -5.27 11.85 0.67
C ALA A 191 -6.14 12.95 1.28
N ARG A 192 -6.21 14.12 0.62
CA ARG A 192 -7.08 15.24 1.03
C ARG A 192 -8.57 14.86 1.00
N LEU A 193 -8.96 14.09 -0.02
CA LEU A 193 -10.32 13.59 -0.14
C LEU A 193 -10.70 12.69 1.04
N HIS A 194 -9.82 11.75 1.40
CA HIS A 194 -10.02 10.88 2.57
C HIS A 194 -10.19 11.71 3.85
N GLN A 195 -9.27 12.66 4.11
CA GLN A 195 -9.36 13.55 5.28
C GLN A 195 -10.67 14.37 5.32
N LYS A 196 -11.17 14.79 4.14
CA LYS A 196 -12.41 15.59 4.04
C LYS A 196 -13.67 14.75 4.23
N LEU A 197 -13.70 13.53 3.72
CA LEU A 197 -14.86 12.64 3.74
C LEU A 197 -14.93 11.82 5.03
N GLY A 198 -13.78 11.34 5.54
CA GLY A 198 -13.70 10.46 6.71
C GLY A 198 -14.27 9.06 6.50
N ASN A 199 -14.60 8.67 5.26
CA ASN A 199 -15.14 7.35 4.94
C ASN A 199 -14.02 6.30 4.90
N THR A 200 -14.36 5.05 5.13
CA THR A 200 -13.45 3.92 4.92
C THR A 200 -13.06 3.82 3.44
N MET A 201 -11.76 3.71 3.17
CA MET A 201 -11.23 3.56 1.83
C MET A 201 -10.36 2.31 1.72
N ILE A 202 -10.62 1.46 0.72
CA ILE A 202 -9.78 0.31 0.38
C ILE A 202 -9.19 0.55 -1.00
N TYR A 203 -7.87 0.53 -1.06
CA TYR A 203 -7.11 0.93 -2.24
C TYR A 203 -6.17 -0.18 -2.67
N VAL A 204 -6.22 -0.59 -3.91
CA VAL A 204 -5.28 -1.56 -4.51
C VAL A 204 -4.23 -0.82 -5.30
N THR A 205 -2.97 -1.16 -5.09
CA THR A 205 -1.86 -0.66 -5.90
C THR A 205 -0.73 -1.68 -5.99
N HIS A 206 0.13 -1.50 -6.97
CA HIS A 206 1.45 -2.14 -7.05
C HIS A 206 2.59 -1.14 -6.77
N ASP A 207 2.27 0.15 -6.55
CA ASP A 207 3.23 1.21 -6.24
C ASP A 207 3.39 1.34 -4.71
N GLN A 208 4.60 1.04 -4.23
CA GLN A 208 4.91 1.11 -2.79
C GLN A 208 4.84 2.53 -2.25
N THR A 209 5.18 3.54 -3.07
CA THR A 209 5.11 4.94 -2.66
C THR A 209 3.68 5.37 -2.38
N GLU A 210 2.73 4.88 -3.18
CA GLU A 210 1.29 5.10 -2.92
C GLU A 210 0.90 4.49 -1.58
N ALA A 211 1.27 3.23 -1.35
CA ALA A 211 0.95 2.53 -0.10
C ALA A 211 1.55 3.22 1.13
N MET A 212 2.85 3.52 1.09
CA MET A 212 3.55 4.17 2.22
C MET A 212 3.06 5.59 2.52
N THR A 213 2.45 6.27 1.52
CA THR A 213 2.03 7.68 1.68
C THR A 213 0.56 7.83 2.05
N LEU A 214 -0.30 6.94 1.55
CA LEU A 214 -1.76 7.05 1.69
C LEU A 214 -2.32 6.24 2.86
N ALA A 215 -1.67 5.12 3.21
CA ALA A 215 -2.28 4.14 4.10
C ALA A 215 -2.17 4.52 5.58
N ASP A 216 -3.28 4.35 6.31
CA ASP A 216 -3.25 4.13 7.76
C ASP A 216 -2.80 2.70 8.05
N LYS A 217 -3.23 1.74 7.21
CA LYS A 217 -2.95 0.32 7.32
C LYS A 217 -2.64 -0.29 5.95
N ILE A 218 -1.55 -1.04 5.85
CA ILE A 218 -1.17 -1.79 4.64
C ILE A 218 -1.42 -3.27 4.88
N VAL A 219 -1.99 -3.93 3.88
CA VAL A 219 -2.18 -5.38 3.83
C VAL A 219 -1.29 -5.94 2.72
N VAL A 220 -0.27 -6.68 3.09
CA VAL A 220 0.64 -7.34 2.14
C VAL A 220 0.09 -8.70 1.78
N LEU A 221 -0.19 -8.92 0.49
CA LEU A 221 -0.69 -10.18 -0.03
C LEU A 221 0.38 -10.92 -0.84
N ARG A 222 0.43 -12.24 -0.66
CA ARG A 222 1.23 -13.17 -1.45
C ARG A 222 0.47 -14.48 -1.65
N ASP A 223 0.36 -14.94 -2.90
CA ASP A 223 -0.25 -16.22 -3.26
C ASP A 223 -1.64 -16.47 -2.64
N GLY A 224 -2.45 -15.40 -2.59
CA GLY A 224 -3.82 -15.42 -2.06
C GLY A 224 -3.94 -15.40 -0.54
N ARG A 225 -2.85 -15.17 0.19
CA ARG A 225 -2.80 -15.06 1.66
C ARG A 225 -2.34 -13.68 2.09
N ILE A 226 -2.67 -13.30 3.30
CA ILE A 226 -2.09 -12.13 3.97
C ILE A 226 -0.77 -12.57 4.61
N GLU A 227 0.32 -11.87 4.28
CA GLU A 227 1.65 -12.06 4.87
C GLU A 227 1.82 -11.22 6.14
N GLN A 228 1.41 -9.95 6.07
CA GLN A 228 1.45 -9.03 7.23
C GLN A 228 0.42 -7.92 7.05
N VAL A 229 -0.12 -7.44 8.16
CA VAL A 229 -0.98 -6.26 8.25
C VAL A 229 -0.41 -5.33 9.30
N GLY A 230 -0.28 -4.05 9.00
CA GLY A 230 0.22 -3.06 9.94
C GLY A 230 0.27 -1.66 9.36
N SER A 231 0.75 -0.70 10.16
CA SER A 231 1.04 0.64 9.65
C SER A 231 2.20 0.60 8.65
N PRO A 232 2.38 1.63 7.80
CA PRO A 232 3.54 1.72 6.92
C PRO A 232 4.88 1.56 7.65
N SER A 233 5.02 2.17 8.83
CA SER A 233 6.23 2.07 9.66
C SER A 233 6.45 0.65 10.20
N ASP A 234 5.39 -0.02 10.67
CA ASP A 234 5.52 -1.40 11.19
C ASP A 234 6.06 -2.35 10.11
N LEU A 235 5.52 -2.27 8.88
CA LEU A 235 5.96 -3.14 7.80
C LEU A 235 7.37 -2.82 7.32
N TYR A 236 7.78 -1.55 7.44
CA TYR A 236 9.11 -1.10 7.04
C TYR A 236 10.18 -1.47 8.07
N ASP A 237 9.93 -1.17 9.34
CA ASP A 237 10.91 -1.31 10.42
C ASP A 237 10.95 -2.72 11.01
N ASP A 238 9.79 -3.40 11.11
CA ASP A 238 9.67 -4.74 11.71
C ASP A 238 8.87 -5.73 10.82
N PRO A 239 9.40 -6.09 9.64
CA PRO A 239 8.74 -7.06 8.77
C PRO A 239 8.69 -8.45 9.42
N ASP A 240 7.54 -9.14 9.29
CA ASP A 240 7.31 -10.47 9.87
C ASP A 240 8.10 -11.58 9.16
N ASN A 241 8.52 -11.35 7.91
CA ASN A 241 9.30 -12.30 7.14
C ASN A 241 10.16 -11.59 6.07
N MET A 242 11.08 -12.34 5.45
CA MET A 242 11.97 -11.81 4.40
C MET A 242 11.19 -11.32 3.17
N PHE A 243 10.06 -11.93 2.86
CA PHE A 243 9.23 -11.48 1.73
C PHE A 243 8.74 -10.05 1.96
N VAL A 244 8.15 -9.74 3.13
CA VAL A 244 7.68 -8.39 3.46
C VAL A 244 8.85 -7.41 3.49
N GLY A 245 9.97 -7.75 4.14
CA GLY A 245 11.18 -6.91 4.20
C GLY A 245 11.75 -6.58 2.82
N GLY A 246 11.73 -7.56 1.91
CA GLY A 246 12.20 -7.40 0.53
C GLY A 246 11.17 -6.79 -0.42
N PHE A 247 9.88 -6.84 -0.07
CA PHE A 247 8.81 -6.26 -0.87
C PHE A 247 8.56 -4.80 -0.51
N ILE A 248 8.60 -4.44 0.77
CA ILE A 248 8.39 -3.06 1.27
C ILE A 248 9.72 -2.31 1.32
N GLY A 249 9.80 -1.19 0.59
CA GLY A 249 10.98 -0.32 0.51
C GLY A 249 11.65 -0.34 -0.87
N SER A 250 12.12 0.84 -1.28
CA SER A 250 12.85 1.03 -2.54
C SER A 250 14.04 1.95 -2.30
N PRO A 251 15.28 1.43 -2.41
CA PRO A 251 15.65 0.04 -2.72
C PRO A 251 15.22 -0.98 -1.64
N LYS A 252 15.26 -2.27 -2.01
CA LYS A 252 14.87 -3.39 -1.13
C LYS A 252 15.82 -3.51 0.07
N MET A 253 15.34 -4.14 1.16
CA MET A 253 16.19 -4.61 2.25
C MET A 253 17.28 -5.55 1.71
N ASN A 254 18.51 -5.37 2.18
CA ASN A 254 19.62 -6.28 1.89
C ASN A 254 19.49 -7.52 2.78
N PHE A 255 19.66 -8.71 2.21
CA PHE A 255 19.68 -9.98 2.95
C PHE A 255 21.03 -10.63 2.80
N LEU A 256 21.72 -10.83 3.93
CA LEU A 256 23.05 -11.42 4.00
C LEU A 256 22.98 -12.72 4.80
N ASP A 257 23.87 -13.67 4.48
CA ASP A 257 24.02 -14.87 5.30
C ASP A 257 24.76 -14.52 6.58
N GLY A 258 24.26 -15.00 7.72
CA GLY A 258 24.85 -14.78 9.02
C GLY A 258 24.92 -16.06 9.85
N ILE A 259 25.75 -16.05 10.87
CA ILE A 259 25.87 -17.13 11.87
C ILE A 259 25.75 -16.51 13.25
N MET A 260 24.83 -17.01 14.07
CA MET A 260 24.68 -16.52 15.45
C MET A 260 25.95 -16.76 16.27
N ARG A 261 26.36 -15.73 17.03
CA ARG A 261 27.49 -15.73 17.95
C ARG A 261 27.05 -15.19 19.31
N SER A 262 27.81 -15.50 20.37
CA SER A 262 27.50 -15.09 21.77
C SER A 262 27.20 -13.59 21.92
N ASP A 263 27.81 -12.75 21.13
CA ASP A 263 27.79 -11.29 21.18
C ASP A 263 27.06 -10.62 19.99
N GLY A 264 26.47 -11.42 19.09
CA GLY A 264 25.74 -10.87 17.96
C GLY A 264 25.54 -11.85 16.81
N VAL A 265 25.71 -11.39 15.58
CA VAL A 265 25.64 -12.18 14.35
C VAL A 265 26.89 -11.95 13.50
N GLU A 266 27.54 -13.01 13.09
CA GLU A 266 28.69 -12.94 12.18
C GLU A 266 28.21 -12.84 10.73
N VAL A 267 28.68 -11.81 10.01
CA VAL A 267 28.44 -11.58 8.59
C VAL A 267 29.77 -11.33 7.89
N ALA A 268 30.10 -12.10 6.88
CA ALA A 268 31.37 -12.00 6.13
C ALA A 268 32.62 -12.00 7.03
N GLY A 269 32.61 -12.76 8.13
CA GLY A 269 33.71 -12.87 9.09
C GLY A 269 33.76 -11.76 10.14
N ILE A 270 32.80 -10.85 10.15
CA ILE A 270 32.70 -9.74 11.11
C ILE A 270 31.48 -9.96 12.01
N VAL A 271 31.64 -9.84 13.33
CA VAL A 271 30.54 -9.93 14.28
C VAL A 271 29.89 -8.56 14.43
N LEU A 272 28.61 -8.48 14.09
CA LEU A 272 27.75 -7.33 14.28
C LEU A 272 26.97 -7.51 15.58
N GLU A 273 27.03 -6.52 16.47
CA GLU A 273 26.17 -6.51 17.66
C GLU A 273 24.70 -6.51 17.27
N THR A 274 23.88 -7.24 18.00
CA THR A 274 22.41 -7.26 17.82
C THR A 274 21.71 -6.77 19.09
N THR A 275 20.47 -6.36 18.97
CA THR A 275 19.61 -6.13 20.14
C THR A 275 19.34 -7.44 20.88
N ALA A 276 18.92 -7.36 22.13
CA ALA A 276 18.49 -8.53 22.88
C ALA A 276 17.28 -9.19 22.16
N LEU A 277 17.37 -10.48 21.95
CA LEU A 277 16.32 -11.27 21.30
C LEU A 277 15.54 -12.06 22.35
N THR A 278 14.21 -12.06 22.25
CA THR A 278 13.34 -12.84 23.14
C THR A 278 13.55 -14.35 22.92
N ASN A 279 13.69 -14.77 21.66
CA ASN A 279 13.89 -16.15 21.23
C ASN A 279 15.23 -16.29 20.49
N ARG A 280 16.33 -16.01 21.20
CA ARG A 280 17.66 -16.05 20.58
C ARG A 280 18.05 -17.50 20.19
N PRO A 281 18.37 -17.73 18.89
CA PRO A 281 18.90 -19.02 18.45
C PRO A 281 20.25 -19.35 19.10
N PRO A 282 20.59 -20.63 19.25
CA PRO A 282 21.92 -21.07 19.76
C PRO A 282 23.06 -20.54 18.89
N ASP A 283 24.24 -20.38 19.51
CA ASP A 283 25.46 -20.03 18.79
C ASP A 283 25.78 -21.08 17.70
N GLY A 284 26.23 -20.60 16.55
CA GLY A 284 26.46 -21.43 15.37
C GLY A 284 25.25 -21.66 14.47
N THR A 285 24.05 -21.21 14.87
CA THR A 285 22.86 -21.31 14.04
C THR A 285 22.95 -20.38 12.82
N PRO A 286 22.77 -20.89 11.59
CA PRO A 286 22.68 -20.04 10.41
C PRO A 286 21.38 -19.23 10.41
N VAL A 287 21.49 -17.95 10.06
CA VAL A 287 20.37 -16.99 9.99
C VAL A 287 20.53 -16.08 8.79
N PHE A 288 19.45 -15.41 8.38
CA PHE A 288 19.56 -14.31 7.44
C PHE A 288 19.54 -12.96 8.18
N VAL A 289 20.38 -12.04 7.71
CA VAL A 289 20.53 -10.70 8.29
C VAL A 289 19.98 -9.69 7.31
N GLY A 290 18.89 -9.05 7.70
CA GLY A 290 18.21 -8.00 6.92
C GLY A 290 18.68 -6.61 7.37
N ILE A 291 19.15 -5.79 6.44
CA ILE A 291 19.58 -4.41 6.71
C ILE A 291 19.08 -3.51 5.58
N ARG A 292 18.40 -2.41 5.92
CA ARG A 292 17.96 -1.41 4.94
C ARG A 292 19.15 -0.67 4.33
N PRO A 293 19.09 -0.25 3.04
CA PRO A 293 20.16 0.47 2.36
C PRO A 293 20.64 1.73 3.10
N GLU A 294 19.72 2.46 3.72
CA GLU A 294 19.98 3.71 4.45
C GLU A 294 20.54 3.51 5.86
N HIS A 295 20.54 2.30 6.38
CA HIS A 295 21.07 1.97 7.70
C HIS A 295 22.56 1.62 7.68
N TRP A 296 23.10 1.39 6.49
CA TRP A 296 24.54 1.27 6.31
C TRP A 296 25.24 2.62 6.46
N ARG A 297 26.37 2.63 7.14
CA ARG A 297 27.24 3.79 7.28
C ARG A 297 28.64 3.41 6.86
N LEU A 298 29.39 4.36 6.32
CA LEU A 298 30.84 4.15 6.16
C LEU A 298 31.45 4.02 7.55
N SER A 299 32.24 2.96 7.75
CA SER A 299 32.86 2.68 9.04
C SER A 299 33.81 3.80 9.41
N GLU A 300 33.67 4.34 10.62
CA GLU A 300 34.60 5.25 11.23
C GLU A 300 35.67 4.44 12.02
N ASP A 301 36.80 5.07 12.37
CA ASP A 301 37.88 4.42 13.08
C ASP A 301 37.38 3.79 14.40
N GLY A 302 37.62 2.47 14.57
CA GLY A 302 37.40 1.74 15.84
C GLY A 302 36.37 0.61 15.81
N GLN A 303 35.56 0.46 14.76
CA GLN A 303 34.69 -0.70 14.56
C GLN A 303 35.22 -1.60 13.43
N PRO A 304 35.21 -2.94 13.58
CA PRO A 304 35.58 -3.83 12.49
C PRO A 304 34.59 -3.68 11.35
N PRO A 305 35.02 -3.19 10.17
CA PRO A 305 34.10 -2.89 9.08
C PRO A 305 33.75 -4.14 8.29
N VAL A 306 32.47 -4.27 7.94
CA VAL A 306 32.01 -5.27 6.97
C VAL A 306 32.53 -4.88 5.58
N PRO A 307 33.31 -5.74 4.90
CA PRO A 307 33.90 -5.41 3.60
C PRO A 307 32.83 -5.38 2.51
N PHE A 308 32.70 -4.23 1.84
CA PHE A 308 31.79 -4.01 0.74
C PHE A 308 32.55 -3.70 -0.55
N HIS A 309 32.37 -4.51 -1.58
CA HIS A 309 32.98 -4.33 -2.90
C HIS A 309 32.07 -3.53 -3.81
N VAL A 310 32.45 -2.30 -4.15
CA VAL A 310 31.66 -1.41 -5.00
C VAL A 310 31.68 -1.90 -6.46
N GLY A 311 30.49 -2.20 -6.99
CA GLY A 311 30.30 -2.55 -8.39
C GLY A 311 29.89 -1.36 -9.26
N PHE A 312 28.97 -0.52 -8.74
CA PHE A 312 28.40 0.61 -9.44
C PHE A 312 27.90 1.69 -8.47
N SER A 313 27.99 2.96 -8.88
CA SER A 313 27.46 4.11 -8.13
C SER A 313 26.41 4.81 -8.97
N GLU A 314 25.25 5.10 -8.36
CA GLU A 314 24.14 5.78 -8.99
C GLU A 314 23.80 7.08 -8.25
N PHE A 315 23.64 8.16 -9.00
CA PHE A 315 23.24 9.47 -8.49
C PHE A 315 21.87 9.86 -9.01
N LEU A 316 20.88 9.93 -8.12
CA LEU A 316 19.48 10.28 -8.45
C LEU A 316 19.12 11.73 -8.08
N GLY A 317 20.09 12.60 -7.94
CA GLY A 317 19.88 14.01 -7.56
C GLY A 317 19.67 14.22 -6.08
N GLY A 318 18.63 13.66 -5.50
CA GLY A 318 18.32 13.74 -4.05
C GLY A 318 19.00 12.67 -3.21
N ALA A 319 19.35 11.53 -3.80
CA ALA A 319 19.97 10.38 -3.15
C ALA A 319 21.10 9.82 -4.00
N SER A 320 22.05 9.12 -3.37
CA SER A 320 23.11 8.36 -4.03
C SER A 320 23.12 6.95 -3.50
N TYR A 321 23.28 5.98 -4.40
CA TYR A 321 23.35 4.56 -4.05
C TYR A 321 24.62 3.92 -4.58
N LEU A 322 25.22 3.06 -3.75
CA LEU A 322 26.28 2.17 -4.15
C LEU A 322 25.69 0.76 -4.27
N TYR A 323 25.87 0.14 -5.42
CA TYR A 323 25.51 -1.25 -5.68
C TYR A 323 26.80 -2.07 -5.69
N GLY A 324 26.82 -3.17 -4.97
CA GLY A 324 28.01 -3.99 -4.84
C GLY A 324 27.70 -5.29 -4.12
N ASN A 325 28.73 -5.89 -3.51
CA ASN A 325 28.62 -7.16 -2.84
C ASN A 325 29.27 -7.13 -1.45
N ILE A 326 28.65 -7.85 -0.51
CA ILE A 326 29.23 -8.27 0.76
C ILE A 326 29.37 -9.81 0.68
N GLY A 327 30.61 -10.33 0.62
CA GLY A 327 30.82 -11.72 0.26
C GLY A 327 30.26 -12.02 -1.15
N GLU A 328 29.39 -13.03 -1.24
CA GLU A 328 28.72 -13.43 -2.50
C GLU A 328 27.35 -12.76 -2.67
N LYS A 329 26.82 -12.07 -1.66
CA LYS A 329 25.49 -11.45 -1.69
C LYS A 329 25.54 -10.03 -2.24
N SER A 330 24.61 -9.72 -3.12
CA SER A 330 24.42 -8.35 -3.61
C SER A 330 23.90 -7.46 -2.48
N CYS A 331 24.45 -6.25 -2.40
CA CYS A 331 24.10 -5.27 -1.37
C CYS A 331 23.97 -3.88 -2.00
N THR A 332 22.97 -3.13 -1.55
CA THR A 332 22.75 -1.73 -1.90
C THR A 332 22.95 -0.87 -0.66
N VAL A 333 23.71 0.20 -0.79
CA VAL A 333 24.03 1.14 0.30
C VAL A 333 23.57 2.53 -0.12
N ASN A 334 22.77 3.19 0.70
CA ASN A 334 22.47 4.60 0.54
C ASN A 334 23.63 5.41 1.16
N VAL A 335 24.18 6.33 0.39
CA VAL A 335 25.29 7.19 0.82
C VAL A 335 24.92 8.66 0.69
N GLU A 336 25.69 9.53 1.29
CA GLU A 336 25.48 10.95 1.20
C GLU A 336 25.43 11.43 -0.25
N ARG A 337 24.65 12.48 -0.50
CA ARG A 337 24.47 13.06 -1.80
C ARG A 337 25.79 13.41 -2.46
N GLY A 338 26.05 12.83 -3.63
CA GLY A 338 27.26 13.08 -4.42
C GLY A 338 28.47 12.24 -3.98
N ALA A 339 28.36 11.40 -2.97
CA ALA A 339 29.39 10.41 -2.66
C ALA A 339 29.41 9.36 -3.79
N ILE A 340 30.46 9.41 -4.59
CA ILE A 340 30.70 8.48 -5.70
C ILE A 340 31.99 7.72 -5.36
N SER A 341 31.90 6.40 -5.33
CA SER A 341 33.06 5.53 -5.16
C SER A 341 33.42 4.87 -6.50
N PRO A 342 34.69 4.85 -6.88
CA PRO A 342 35.10 4.17 -8.11
C PRO A 342 34.72 2.69 -8.10
N ARG A 343 34.38 2.17 -9.27
CA ARG A 343 34.15 0.73 -9.44
C ARG A 343 35.37 -0.08 -8.99
N GLY A 344 35.14 -1.13 -8.22
CA GLY A 344 36.20 -1.99 -7.67
C GLY A 344 36.79 -1.48 -6.36
N SER A 345 36.34 -0.33 -5.82
CA SER A 345 36.72 0.12 -4.50
C SER A 345 36.21 -0.86 -3.44
N MET A 346 36.98 -1.02 -2.37
CA MET A 346 36.55 -1.70 -1.16
C MET A 346 36.26 -0.65 -0.07
N LEU A 347 35.05 -0.68 0.46
CA LEU A 347 34.63 0.18 1.56
C LEU A 347 34.37 -0.65 2.81
N GLY A 348 34.61 -0.08 3.97
CA GLY A 348 34.19 -0.63 5.24
C GLY A 348 32.80 -0.11 5.63
N LEU A 349 31.88 -0.99 5.91
CA LEU A 349 30.52 -0.63 6.34
C LEU A 349 30.29 -1.00 7.80
N GLY A 350 29.59 -0.12 8.52
CA GLY A 350 29.05 -0.36 9.85
C GLY A 350 27.52 -0.22 9.84
N VAL A 351 26.88 -0.79 10.85
CA VAL A 351 25.42 -0.68 11.06
C VAL A 351 25.12 -0.61 12.55
N ASP A 352 24.12 0.20 12.91
CA ASP A 352 23.62 0.22 14.30
C ASP A 352 22.80 -1.04 14.58
N LYS A 353 23.00 -1.64 15.75
CA LYS A 353 22.33 -2.87 16.18
C LYS A 353 20.79 -2.79 16.15
N ASN A 354 20.23 -1.60 16.32
CA ASN A 354 18.77 -1.38 16.29
C ASN A 354 18.18 -1.52 14.88
N HIS A 355 19.02 -1.52 13.86
CA HIS A 355 18.62 -1.60 12.46
C HIS A 355 18.90 -2.96 11.80
N ILE A 356 19.26 -3.95 12.62
CA ILE A 356 19.50 -5.32 12.16
C ILE A 356 18.24 -6.14 12.39
N CYS A 357 17.68 -6.67 11.30
CA CYS A 357 16.59 -7.65 11.32
C CYS A 357 17.19 -9.06 11.17
N LEU A 358 16.80 -9.99 12.02
CA LEU A 358 17.22 -11.39 11.89
C LEU A 358 16.04 -12.25 11.44
N PHE A 359 16.32 -13.20 10.56
CA PHE A 359 15.34 -14.17 10.08
C PHE A 359 15.92 -15.58 10.15
N ASP A 360 15.05 -16.53 10.42
CA ASP A 360 15.42 -17.95 10.46
C ASP A 360 15.51 -18.58 9.06
N GLN A 361 15.75 -19.87 9.00
CA GLN A 361 15.85 -20.62 7.73
C GLN A 361 14.51 -20.79 7.00
N ASP A 362 13.40 -20.57 7.71
CA ASP A 362 12.04 -20.52 7.14
C ASP A 362 11.63 -19.08 6.75
N GLU A 363 12.63 -18.18 6.68
CA GLU A 363 12.49 -16.76 6.35
C GLU A 363 11.62 -15.95 7.34
N GLN A 364 11.34 -16.48 8.54
CA GLN A 364 10.52 -15.83 9.57
C GLN A 364 11.36 -14.94 10.47
N ARG A 365 10.78 -13.83 10.92
CA ARG A 365 11.42 -12.84 11.78
C ARG A 365 11.78 -13.42 13.16
N ILE A 366 13.04 -13.30 13.57
CA ILE A 366 13.52 -13.61 14.92
C ILE A 366 13.47 -12.33 15.76
N ARG A 367 12.72 -12.36 16.86
CA ARG A 367 12.57 -11.23 17.80
C ARG A 367 13.05 -11.54 19.19
#